data_ebf7b74eb8b479eddf31cd8766425b8c
#
_entry.id   ebf7b74eb8b479eddf31cd8766425b8c
#
_cell.length_a   1.000
_cell.length_b   1.000
_cell.length_c   1.000
_cell.angle_alpha   90.00
_cell.angle_beta   90.00
_cell.angle_gamma   90.00
#
_symmetry.space_group_name_H-M   'P 1'
#
loop_
_entity.id
_entity.type
_entity.pdbx_description
1 polymer ?
#
loop_
_entity_poly.entity_id
_entity_poly.type
_entity_poly.pdbx_seq_one_letter_code
_entity_poly.pdbx_strand_id
1 'polypeptide(L)'
;MIRKPDFDAEASEVYGEVLDALDGADIRYMLGGALALNAYTGIWRDTKDLDVFTTEKAVPRVLAVLEEAGFETEVTDPVWLAKACRGELFADVIHASHNGTGPVDESWFENATEISILDRRALVIPAEELILSKIFVVAKDRCDVDDVLHVIFATRGELDWDRMVEKIGDHWELLLAYLHLYRYVYPSHTHYLPRRVLKTLLGRYEEETAPTETRFRGTMLDENTFRVDVEEWGLPDERAATPEARRSEEKKG
;
A
#
# COMPACT_ATOMS: atom_id res chain seq x y z
N MET A 1 -15.75 12.51 -1.58
CA MET A 1 -16.87 12.80 -2.50
C MET A 1 -16.55 12.11 -3.83
N ILE A 2 -17.53 11.55 -4.52
CA ILE A 2 -17.30 10.90 -5.83
C ILE A 2 -17.07 12.02 -6.87
N ARG A 3 -15.86 12.12 -7.38
CA ARG A 3 -15.44 13.08 -8.40
C ARG A 3 -14.14 12.62 -9.06
N LYS A 4 -13.80 13.20 -10.21
CA LYS A 4 -12.48 12.99 -10.83
C LYS A 4 -11.37 13.57 -9.95
N PRO A 5 -10.12 13.09 -10.07
CA PRO A 5 -8.96 13.73 -9.49
C PRO A 5 -8.93 15.21 -9.86
N ASP A 6 -8.69 16.06 -8.89
CA ASP A 6 -8.71 17.51 -9.03
C ASP A 6 -7.54 18.07 -8.21
N PHE A 7 -6.48 18.44 -8.92
CA PHE A 7 -5.30 19.07 -8.37
C PHE A 7 -5.38 20.57 -8.62
N ASP A 8 -4.84 21.37 -7.72
CA ASP A 8 -4.61 22.78 -8.02
C ASP A 8 -3.55 22.94 -9.13
N ALA A 9 -3.34 24.17 -9.59
CA ALA A 9 -2.44 24.43 -10.71
C ALA A 9 -0.98 24.06 -10.40
N GLU A 10 -0.52 24.31 -9.16
CA GLU A 10 0.84 24.03 -8.73
C GLU A 10 1.08 22.50 -8.62
N ALA A 11 0.18 21.76 -7.98
CA ALA A 11 0.26 20.32 -7.89
C ALA A 11 0.16 19.65 -9.27
N SER A 12 -0.69 20.15 -10.16
CA SER A 12 -0.82 19.66 -11.52
C SER A 12 0.48 19.82 -12.32
N GLU A 13 1.17 20.96 -12.17
CA GLU A 13 2.46 21.23 -12.80
C GLU A 13 3.54 20.29 -12.23
N VAL A 14 3.72 20.28 -10.91
CA VAL A 14 4.76 19.49 -10.24
C VAL A 14 4.59 17.97 -10.49
N TYR A 15 3.37 17.44 -10.34
CA TYR A 15 3.12 16.02 -10.60
C TYR A 15 3.21 15.69 -12.10
N GLY A 16 2.82 16.64 -12.97
CA GLY A 16 3.03 16.52 -14.39
C GLY A 16 4.50 16.35 -14.75
N GLU A 17 5.38 17.14 -14.16
CA GLU A 17 6.83 17.06 -14.37
C GLU A 17 7.43 15.75 -13.84
N VAL A 18 6.97 15.25 -12.67
CA VAL A 18 7.37 13.93 -12.19
C VAL A 18 7.07 12.85 -13.22
N LEU A 19 5.82 12.83 -13.71
CA LEU A 19 5.38 11.82 -14.68
C LEU A 19 6.11 11.96 -16.01
N ASP A 20 6.33 13.19 -16.51
CA ASP A 20 7.08 13.46 -17.74
C ASP A 20 8.53 12.99 -17.64
N ALA A 21 9.19 13.21 -16.50
CA ALA A 21 10.55 12.75 -16.26
C ALA A 21 10.65 11.22 -16.28
N LEU A 22 9.71 10.53 -15.61
CA LEU A 22 9.66 9.07 -15.59
C LEU A 22 9.38 8.47 -16.97
N ASP A 23 8.39 9.01 -17.69
CA ASP A 23 8.00 8.58 -19.03
C ASP A 23 9.15 8.83 -20.02
N GLY A 24 9.79 10.01 -19.95
CA GLY A 24 10.94 10.37 -20.82
C GLY A 24 12.16 9.48 -20.63
N ALA A 25 12.31 8.88 -19.44
CA ALA A 25 13.38 7.95 -19.11
C ALA A 25 12.99 6.47 -19.32
N ASP A 26 11.79 6.19 -19.84
CA ASP A 26 11.25 4.82 -20.03
C ASP A 26 11.30 4.01 -18.72
N ILE A 27 10.89 4.63 -17.60
CA ILE A 27 10.79 4.00 -16.30
C ILE A 27 9.38 3.45 -16.13
N ARG A 28 9.27 2.17 -15.78
CA ARG A 28 7.99 1.55 -15.46
C ARG A 28 7.57 1.92 -14.04
N TYR A 29 6.38 2.49 -13.90
CA TYR A 29 5.78 2.84 -12.62
C TYR A 29 4.27 2.62 -12.64
N MET A 30 3.67 2.63 -11.47
CA MET A 30 2.22 2.65 -11.24
C MET A 30 1.91 3.73 -10.21
N LEU A 31 0.72 4.30 -10.29
CA LEU A 31 0.22 5.25 -9.31
C LEU A 31 -0.58 4.53 -8.24
N GLY A 32 -0.45 4.99 -7.00
CA GLY A 32 -1.12 4.42 -5.83
C GLY A 32 -2.01 5.41 -5.12
N GLY A 33 -2.11 5.23 -3.80
CA GLY A 33 -2.74 6.16 -2.87
C GLY A 33 -4.12 6.67 -3.28
N ALA A 34 -4.29 7.98 -3.22
CA ALA A 34 -5.55 8.64 -3.55
C ALA A 34 -5.97 8.43 -5.01
N LEU A 35 -5.01 8.31 -5.94
CA LEU A 35 -5.30 8.09 -7.37
C LEU A 35 -5.82 6.68 -7.63
N ALA A 36 -5.19 5.66 -7.06
CA ALA A 36 -5.68 4.29 -7.18
C ALA A 36 -7.04 4.14 -6.48
N LEU A 37 -7.22 4.71 -5.29
CA LEU A 37 -8.53 4.72 -4.61
C LEU A 37 -9.60 5.36 -5.49
N ASN A 38 -9.30 6.51 -6.10
CA ASN A 38 -10.24 7.18 -7.00
C ASN A 38 -10.56 6.33 -8.24
N ALA A 39 -9.56 5.69 -8.83
CA ALA A 39 -9.74 4.86 -10.03
C ALA A 39 -10.76 3.74 -9.79
N TYR A 40 -10.71 3.09 -8.63
CA TYR A 40 -11.62 1.98 -8.30
C TYR A 40 -12.95 2.42 -7.71
N THR A 41 -12.97 3.53 -6.96
CA THR A 41 -14.15 3.91 -6.16
C THR A 41 -14.83 5.19 -6.63
N GLY A 42 -14.15 6.03 -7.41
CA GLY A 42 -14.54 7.39 -7.72
C GLY A 42 -14.42 8.35 -6.52
N ILE A 43 -14.00 7.90 -5.35
CA ILE A 43 -13.81 8.76 -4.19
C ILE A 43 -12.54 9.58 -4.39
N TRP A 44 -12.65 10.90 -4.27
CA TRP A 44 -11.51 11.80 -4.30
C TRP A 44 -11.35 12.49 -2.94
N ARG A 45 -10.12 12.48 -2.45
CA ARG A 45 -9.63 13.24 -1.31
C ARG A 45 -8.45 14.06 -1.78
N ASP A 46 -8.40 15.32 -1.35
CA ASP A 46 -7.27 16.18 -1.67
C ASP A 46 -6.01 15.58 -1.04
N THR A 47 -4.96 15.48 -1.84
CA THR A 47 -3.68 14.91 -1.45
C THR A 47 -2.55 15.90 -1.74
N LYS A 48 -1.47 15.84 -0.94
CA LYS A 48 -0.25 16.64 -1.10
C LYS A 48 0.90 15.83 -1.65
N ASP A 49 0.65 14.56 -1.93
CA ASP A 49 1.63 13.60 -2.39
C ASP A 49 1.16 12.90 -3.67
N LEU A 50 2.13 12.47 -4.46
CA LEU A 50 1.96 11.59 -5.59
C LEU A 50 2.60 10.24 -5.26
N ASP A 51 1.79 9.21 -4.99
CA ASP A 51 2.29 7.88 -4.71
C ASP A 51 2.72 7.18 -6.02
N VAL A 52 4.01 6.97 -6.22
CA VAL A 52 4.63 6.31 -7.37
C VAL A 52 5.19 4.96 -6.95
N PHE A 53 4.59 3.88 -7.42
CA PHE A 53 5.01 2.52 -7.15
C PHE A 53 5.93 1.99 -8.24
N THR A 54 7.08 1.46 -7.85
CA THR A 54 8.05 0.84 -8.76
C THR A 54 8.80 -0.29 -8.06
N THR A 55 9.60 -1.07 -8.79
CA THR A 55 10.41 -2.12 -8.18
C THR A 55 11.59 -1.53 -7.41
N GLU A 56 12.05 -2.21 -6.33
CA GLU A 56 13.25 -1.79 -5.57
C GLU A 56 14.45 -1.50 -6.47
N LYS A 57 14.67 -2.33 -7.49
CA LYS A 57 15.78 -2.17 -8.44
C LYS A 57 15.71 -0.89 -9.27
N ALA A 58 14.51 -0.36 -9.50
CA ALA A 58 14.32 0.85 -10.29
C ALA A 58 14.50 2.14 -9.47
N VAL A 59 14.37 2.08 -8.13
CA VAL A 59 14.44 3.25 -7.25
C VAL A 59 15.66 4.15 -7.50
N PRO A 60 16.91 3.64 -7.57
CA PRO A 60 18.06 4.51 -7.80
C PRO A 60 17.98 5.29 -9.12
N ARG A 61 17.42 4.68 -10.17
CA ARG A 61 17.23 5.33 -11.47
C ARG A 61 16.10 6.35 -11.42
N VAL A 62 15.00 6.04 -10.71
CA VAL A 62 13.90 6.98 -10.47
C VAL A 62 14.42 8.25 -9.79
N LEU A 63 15.16 8.10 -8.69
CA LEU A 63 15.70 9.25 -7.95
C LEU A 63 16.65 10.07 -8.81
N ALA A 64 17.58 9.46 -9.55
CA ALA A 64 18.50 10.17 -10.43
C ALA A 64 17.77 10.99 -11.50
N VAL A 65 16.73 10.42 -12.13
CA VAL A 65 15.94 11.12 -13.15
C VAL A 65 15.15 12.29 -12.55
N LEU A 66 14.61 12.13 -11.34
CA LEU A 66 13.90 13.20 -10.65
C LEU A 66 14.86 14.29 -10.16
N GLU A 67 16.09 13.96 -9.74
CA GLU A 67 17.15 14.96 -9.46
C GLU A 67 17.51 15.77 -10.71
N GLU A 68 17.69 15.11 -11.86
CA GLU A 68 17.94 15.79 -13.13
C GLU A 68 16.77 16.71 -13.53
N ALA A 69 15.54 16.37 -13.16
CA ALA A 69 14.36 17.21 -13.31
C ALA A 69 14.22 18.31 -12.26
N GLY A 70 15.18 18.42 -11.30
CA GLY A 70 15.24 19.50 -10.32
C GLY A 70 14.46 19.24 -9.03
N PHE A 71 14.19 17.98 -8.69
CA PHE A 71 13.63 17.58 -7.40
C PHE A 71 14.74 17.28 -6.40
N GLU A 72 14.49 17.59 -5.13
CA GLU A 72 15.35 17.13 -4.02
C GLU A 72 14.92 15.70 -3.67
N THR A 73 15.86 14.74 -3.70
CA THR A 73 15.55 13.33 -3.46
C THR A 73 16.17 12.83 -2.17
N GLU A 74 15.48 11.90 -1.50
CA GLU A 74 15.98 11.22 -0.31
C GLU A 74 15.45 9.80 -0.21
N VAL A 75 16.23 8.88 0.37
CA VAL A 75 15.73 7.58 0.83
C VAL A 75 15.24 7.75 2.26
N THR A 76 13.94 7.88 2.43
CA THR A 76 13.31 8.11 3.74
C THR A 76 13.31 6.84 4.59
N ASP A 77 12.95 5.71 3.98
CA ASP A 77 13.03 4.38 4.59
C ASP A 77 13.54 3.37 3.55
N PRO A 78 14.73 2.77 3.77
CA PRO A 78 15.32 1.85 2.80
C PRO A 78 14.52 0.56 2.60
N VAL A 79 13.52 0.27 3.45
CA VAL A 79 12.66 -0.90 3.33
C VAL A 79 11.56 -0.69 2.29
N TRP A 80 11.05 0.55 2.14
CA TRP A 80 9.85 0.73 1.33
C TRP A 80 9.70 2.09 0.63
N LEU A 81 10.40 3.17 1.07
CA LEU A 81 10.07 4.54 0.69
C LEU A 81 11.29 5.40 0.39
N ALA A 82 11.27 6.05 -0.76
CA ALA A 82 12.07 7.22 -1.06
C ALA A 82 11.14 8.39 -1.44
N LYS A 83 11.67 9.62 -1.41
CA LYS A 83 10.91 10.84 -1.73
C LYS A 83 11.63 11.68 -2.78
N ALA A 84 10.83 12.38 -3.58
CA ALA A 84 11.29 13.46 -4.43
C ALA A 84 10.44 14.70 -4.15
N CYS A 85 11.07 15.75 -3.63
CA CYS A 85 10.40 16.92 -3.10
C CYS A 85 10.64 18.16 -3.98
N ARG A 86 9.61 19.02 -4.09
CA ARG A 86 9.71 20.37 -4.65
C ARG A 86 8.83 21.31 -3.83
N GLY A 87 9.44 22.11 -2.96
CA GLY A 87 8.69 22.95 -2.01
C GLY A 87 7.91 22.10 -1.01
N GLU A 88 6.59 22.32 -0.95
CA GLU A 88 5.68 21.55 -0.08
C GLU A 88 5.08 20.31 -0.77
N LEU A 89 5.28 20.17 -2.08
CA LEU A 89 4.78 19.04 -2.87
C LEU A 89 5.87 17.98 -3.02
N PHE A 90 5.45 16.72 -3.02
CA PHE A 90 6.39 15.62 -3.16
C PHE A 90 5.76 14.40 -3.84
N ALA A 91 6.63 13.59 -4.43
CA ALA A 91 6.30 12.26 -4.88
C ALA A 91 6.91 11.23 -3.94
N ASP A 92 6.10 10.32 -3.42
CA ASP A 92 6.53 9.16 -2.67
C ASP A 92 6.88 8.04 -3.65
N VAL A 93 8.15 7.63 -3.67
CA VAL A 93 8.65 6.53 -4.50
C VAL A 93 8.62 5.26 -3.67
N ILE A 94 7.60 4.43 -3.89
CA ILE A 94 7.26 3.29 -3.05
C ILE A 94 7.65 1.99 -3.78
N HIS A 95 8.39 1.12 -3.12
CA HIS A 95 8.82 -0.16 -3.68
C HIS A 95 8.40 -1.38 -2.87
N ALA A 96 7.74 -1.17 -1.73
CA ALA A 96 7.15 -2.22 -0.89
C ALA A 96 6.04 -1.63 -0.01
N SER A 97 5.28 -2.47 0.68
CA SER A 97 4.42 -2.03 1.78
C SER A 97 5.26 -1.46 2.93
N HIS A 98 4.73 -0.51 3.69
CA HIS A 98 5.45 0.20 4.77
C HIS A 98 6.07 -0.71 5.85
N ASN A 99 5.62 -1.94 5.96
CA ASN A 99 6.17 -2.97 6.85
C ASN A 99 7.04 -4.01 6.11
N GLY A 100 7.36 -3.78 4.83
CA GLY A 100 8.20 -4.66 4.01
C GLY A 100 7.54 -5.98 3.57
N THR A 101 6.27 -6.21 3.87
CA THR A 101 5.61 -7.50 3.59
C THR A 101 5.14 -7.70 2.15
N GLY A 102 5.09 -6.66 1.34
CA GLY A 102 4.60 -6.71 -0.03
C GLY A 102 5.50 -5.94 -0.99
N PRO A 103 6.64 -6.52 -1.43
CA PRO A 103 7.49 -5.86 -2.43
C PRO A 103 6.76 -5.72 -3.76
N VAL A 104 6.99 -4.60 -4.45
CA VAL A 104 6.48 -4.39 -5.81
C VAL A 104 7.23 -5.31 -6.77
N ASP A 105 6.50 -6.19 -7.43
CA ASP A 105 7.01 -7.15 -8.39
C ASP A 105 6.30 -7.05 -9.76
N GLU A 106 6.71 -7.89 -10.73
CA GLU A 106 6.14 -7.90 -12.07
C GLU A 106 4.63 -8.22 -12.07
N SER A 107 4.13 -9.01 -11.12
CA SER A 107 2.71 -9.35 -11.05
C SER A 107 1.82 -8.13 -10.80
N TRP A 108 2.35 -7.07 -10.16
CA TRP A 108 1.64 -5.82 -9.99
C TRP A 108 1.41 -5.15 -11.34
N PHE A 109 2.45 -5.08 -12.18
CA PHE A 109 2.37 -4.48 -13.53
C PHE A 109 1.46 -5.27 -14.47
N GLU A 110 1.49 -6.60 -14.38
CA GLU A 110 0.65 -7.48 -15.20
C GLU A 110 -0.85 -7.33 -14.89
N ASN A 111 -1.19 -6.96 -13.66
CA ASN A 111 -2.56 -6.80 -13.18
C ASN A 111 -2.98 -5.33 -12.99
N ALA A 112 -2.10 -4.37 -13.34
CA ALA A 112 -2.37 -2.94 -13.21
C ALA A 112 -3.51 -2.48 -14.13
N THR A 113 -4.23 -1.46 -13.69
CA THR A 113 -5.32 -0.85 -14.45
C THR A 113 -4.86 0.47 -15.09
N GLU A 114 -5.13 0.66 -16.38
CA GLU A 114 -4.85 1.91 -17.07
C GLU A 114 -5.89 2.98 -16.73
N ILE A 115 -5.42 4.18 -16.41
CA ILE A 115 -6.24 5.37 -16.18
C ILE A 115 -5.78 6.54 -17.05
N SER A 116 -6.60 7.58 -17.14
CA SER A 116 -6.23 8.88 -17.68
C SER A 116 -6.10 9.90 -16.56
N ILE A 117 -4.92 10.50 -16.41
CA ILE A 117 -4.60 11.50 -15.39
C ILE A 117 -3.68 12.58 -15.98
N LEU A 118 -3.94 13.88 -15.71
CA LEU A 118 -3.16 15.01 -16.21
C LEU A 118 -2.87 14.90 -17.73
N ASP A 119 -3.93 14.58 -18.50
CA ASP A 119 -3.93 14.43 -19.96
C ASP A 119 -2.99 13.34 -20.52
N ARG A 120 -2.60 12.38 -19.69
CA ARG A 120 -1.76 11.22 -20.06
C ARG A 120 -2.38 9.90 -19.61
N ARG A 121 -1.86 8.80 -20.14
CA ARG A 121 -2.17 7.46 -19.66
C ARG A 121 -1.15 7.06 -18.60
N ALA A 122 -1.63 6.49 -17.50
CA ALA A 122 -0.80 5.91 -16.46
C ALA A 122 -1.43 4.63 -15.94
N LEU A 123 -0.62 3.77 -15.34
CA LEU A 123 -1.10 2.59 -14.64
C LEU A 123 -1.37 2.94 -13.19
N VAL A 124 -2.42 2.36 -12.60
CA VAL A 124 -2.59 2.32 -11.14
C VAL A 124 -2.37 0.91 -10.64
N ILE A 125 -1.86 0.80 -9.40
CA ILE A 125 -1.68 -0.50 -8.73
C ILE A 125 -2.99 -1.29 -8.74
N PRO A 126 -2.96 -2.63 -8.84
CA PRO A 126 -4.17 -3.44 -8.81
C PRO A 126 -4.97 -3.23 -7.54
N ALA A 127 -6.29 -3.46 -7.60
CA ALA A 127 -7.18 -3.26 -6.45
C ALA A 127 -6.81 -4.14 -5.27
N GLU A 128 -6.33 -5.34 -5.52
CA GLU A 128 -5.88 -6.29 -4.51
C GLU A 128 -4.66 -5.77 -3.76
N GLU A 129 -3.67 -5.25 -4.47
CA GLU A 129 -2.47 -4.65 -3.89
C GLU A 129 -2.78 -3.35 -3.16
N LEU A 130 -3.74 -2.55 -3.66
CA LEU A 130 -4.23 -1.38 -2.94
C LEU A 130 -4.86 -1.81 -1.60
N ILE A 131 -5.69 -2.84 -1.57
CA ILE A 131 -6.24 -3.39 -0.33
C ILE A 131 -5.11 -3.88 0.58
N LEU A 132 -4.19 -4.71 0.06
CA LEU A 132 -3.12 -5.31 0.84
C LEU A 132 -2.13 -4.27 1.39
N SER A 133 -1.88 -3.16 0.67
CA SER A 133 -1.05 -2.06 1.18
C SER A 133 -1.73 -1.29 2.32
N LYS A 134 -3.07 -1.22 2.33
CA LYS A 134 -3.87 -0.48 3.31
C LYS A 134 -4.31 -1.31 4.52
N ILE A 135 -4.37 -2.63 4.39
CA ILE A 135 -4.88 -3.53 5.44
C ILE A 135 -4.04 -3.47 6.73
N PHE A 136 -2.77 -3.10 6.64
CA PHE A 136 -1.86 -2.91 7.76
C PHE A 136 -1.93 -1.51 8.39
N VAL A 137 -2.60 -0.55 7.75
CA VAL A 137 -2.65 0.84 8.21
C VAL A 137 -3.79 1.00 9.21
N VAL A 138 -3.50 0.72 10.48
CA VAL A 138 -4.44 0.79 11.60
C VAL A 138 -3.78 1.59 12.75
N ALA A 139 -3.19 2.73 12.41
CA ALA A 139 -2.55 3.60 13.36
C ALA A 139 -3.57 4.58 14.00
N LYS A 140 -3.19 5.16 15.14
CA LYS A 140 -4.04 6.07 15.90
C LYS A 140 -4.40 7.33 15.12
N ASP A 141 -3.47 7.84 14.33
CA ASP A 141 -3.59 9.06 13.53
C ASP A 141 -3.93 8.79 12.05
N ARG A 142 -3.81 7.55 11.62
CA ARG A 142 -4.14 7.10 10.26
C ARG A 142 -4.72 5.70 10.27
N CYS A 143 -5.95 5.57 9.77
CA CYS A 143 -6.64 4.29 9.65
C CYS A 143 -7.33 4.22 8.28
N ASP A 144 -6.88 3.29 7.44
CA ASP A 144 -7.35 3.14 6.05
C ASP A 144 -8.45 2.06 5.92
N VAL A 145 -9.15 1.75 7.03
CA VAL A 145 -10.23 0.74 7.05
C VAL A 145 -11.34 1.05 6.04
N ASP A 146 -11.79 2.29 6.01
CA ASP A 146 -12.85 2.73 5.10
C ASP A 146 -12.43 2.60 3.63
N ASP A 147 -11.17 2.86 3.30
CA ASP A 147 -10.66 2.71 1.94
C ASP A 147 -10.74 1.25 1.47
N VAL A 148 -10.29 0.30 2.29
CA VAL A 148 -10.39 -1.14 2.00
C VAL A 148 -11.85 -1.54 1.75
N LEU A 149 -12.75 -1.12 2.65
CA LEU A 149 -14.17 -1.45 2.53
C LEU A 149 -14.81 -0.81 1.29
N HIS A 150 -14.42 0.43 0.95
CA HIS A 150 -14.89 1.12 -0.25
C HIS A 150 -14.41 0.44 -1.54
N VAL A 151 -13.16 -0.02 -1.59
CA VAL A 151 -12.65 -0.76 -2.76
C VAL A 151 -13.44 -2.05 -2.96
N ILE A 152 -13.63 -2.87 -1.91
CA ILE A 152 -14.43 -4.10 -1.99
C ILE A 152 -15.86 -3.80 -2.46
N PHE A 153 -16.49 -2.73 -1.94
CA PHE A 153 -17.84 -2.34 -2.30
C PHE A 153 -17.94 -1.87 -3.75
N ALA A 154 -17.04 -0.98 -4.17
CA ALA A 154 -17.08 -0.37 -5.50
C ALA A 154 -16.78 -1.37 -6.62
N THR A 155 -15.85 -2.30 -6.37
CA THR A 155 -15.54 -3.41 -7.29
C THR A 155 -16.62 -4.52 -7.26
N ARG A 156 -17.61 -4.42 -6.37
CA ARG A 156 -18.63 -5.47 -6.13
C ARG A 156 -18.04 -6.82 -5.77
N GLY A 157 -16.83 -6.81 -5.18
CA GLY A 157 -16.07 -8.02 -4.88
C GLY A 157 -15.48 -8.74 -6.11
N GLU A 158 -15.45 -8.09 -7.26
CA GLU A 158 -14.75 -8.57 -8.46
C GLU A 158 -13.24 -8.36 -8.30
N LEU A 159 -12.65 -9.20 -7.45
CA LEU A 159 -11.24 -9.19 -7.03
C LEU A 159 -10.67 -10.61 -7.18
N ASP A 160 -9.38 -10.71 -7.42
CA ASP A 160 -8.66 -11.99 -7.35
C ASP A 160 -8.39 -12.36 -5.88
N TRP A 161 -9.41 -12.92 -5.25
CA TRP A 161 -9.39 -13.33 -3.85
C TRP A 161 -8.36 -14.41 -3.56
N ASP A 162 -8.07 -15.29 -4.52
CA ASP A 162 -7.09 -16.37 -4.33
C ASP A 162 -5.69 -15.79 -4.26
N ARG A 163 -5.37 -14.83 -5.14
CA ARG A 163 -4.15 -14.06 -5.11
C ARG A 163 -4.01 -13.24 -3.82
N MET A 164 -5.11 -12.62 -3.34
CA MET A 164 -5.08 -11.90 -2.06
C MET A 164 -4.77 -12.83 -0.89
N VAL A 165 -5.42 -14.01 -0.82
CA VAL A 165 -5.16 -15.00 0.25
C VAL A 165 -3.75 -15.54 0.19
N GLU A 166 -3.18 -15.73 -1.01
CA GLU A 166 -1.80 -16.13 -1.19
C GLU A 166 -0.82 -15.06 -0.73
N LYS A 167 -1.00 -13.82 -1.22
CA LYS A 167 -0.10 -12.69 -0.91
C LYS A 167 -0.13 -12.25 0.55
N ILE A 168 -1.29 -12.30 1.23
CA ILE A 168 -1.39 -11.95 2.65
C ILE A 168 -0.67 -12.97 3.55
N GLY A 169 -0.54 -14.21 3.09
CA GLY A 169 0.23 -15.27 3.77
C GLY A 169 -0.12 -15.45 5.24
N ASP A 170 0.89 -15.31 6.10
CA ASP A 170 0.78 -15.45 7.57
C ASP A 170 -0.05 -14.35 8.25
N HIS A 171 -0.40 -13.28 7.52
CA HIS A 171 -1.23 -12.17 8.03
C HIS A 171 -2.72 -12.32 7.68
N TRP A 172 -3.13 -13.53 7.33
CA TRP A 172 -4.49 -13.85 6.90
C TRP A 172 -5.59 -13.42 7.89
N GLU A 173 -5.27 -13.35 9.18
CA GLU A 173 -6.19 -12.89 10.23
C GLU A 173 -6.62 -11.43 10.02
N LEU A 174 -5.72 -10.57 9.50
CA LEU A 174 -6.08 -9.21 9.12
C LEU A 174 -7.12 -9.21 8.00
N LEU A 175 -6.89 -10.01 6.95
CA LEU A 175 -7.87 -10.13 5.88
C LEU A 175 -9.23 -10.59 6.43
N LEU A 176 -9.25 -11.61 7.27
CA LEU A 176 -10.50 -12.09 7.90
C LEU A 176 -11.18 -11.00 8.72
N ALA A 177 -10.43 -10.21 9.51
CA ALA A 177 -10.96 -9.10 10.29
C ALA A 177 -11.63 -8.04 9.39
N TYR A 178 -10.99 -7.66 8.28
CA TYR A 178 -11.58 -6.72 7.31
C TYR A 178 -12.82 -7.26 6.60
N LEU A 179 -12.87 -8.56 6.29
CA LEU A 179 -14.07 -9.19 5.74
C LEU A 179 -15.23 -9.19 6.74
N HIS A 180 -14.94 -9.35 8.04
CA HIS A 180 -15.95 -9.19 9.09
C HIS A 180 -16.43 -7.75 9.22
N LEU A 181 -15.52 -6.76 9.19
CA LEU A 181 -15.88 -5.33 9.18
C LEU A 181 -16.74 -4.99 7.96
N TYR A 182 -16.38 -5.49 6.78
CA TYR A 182 -17.18 -5.32 5.57
C TYR A 182 -18.61 -5.84 5.76
N ARG A 183 -18.77 -7.03 6.29
CA ARG A 183 -20.09 -7.62 6.57
C ARG A 183 -20.92 -6.79 7.55
N TYR A 184 -20.25 -6.18 8.54
CA TYR A 184 -20.90 -5.31 9.51
C TYR A 184 -21.36 -3.98 8.86
N VAL A 185 -20.49 -3.36 8.06
CA VAL A 185 -20.78 -2.07 7.42
C VAL A 185 -21.78 -2.21 6.26
N TYR A 186 -21.68 -3.29 5.47
CA TYR A 186 -22.51 -3.53 4.30
C TYR A 186 -23.34 -4.82 4.40
N PRO A 187 -24.27 -4.94 5.37
CA PRO A 187 -25.00 -6.19 5.61
C PRO A 187 -25.85 -6.67 4.43
N SER A 188 -26.33 -5.75 3.60
CA SER A 188 -27.11 -6.06 2.38
C SER A 188 -26.26 -6.48 1.18
N HIS A 189 -24.93 -6.31 1.26
CA HIS A 189 -23.97 -6.57 0.17
C HIS A 189 -22.94 -7.64 0.52
N THR A 190 -23.24 -8.49 1.50
CA THR A 190 -22.35 -9.58 1.91
C THR A 190 -22.08 -10.60 0.81
N HIS A 191 -22.89 -10.62 -0.23
CA HIS A 191 -22.71 -11.46 -1.41
C HIS A 191 -21.52 -11.02 -2.29
N TYR A 192 -20.94 -9.84 -2.09
CA TYR A 192 -19.68 -9.42 -2.72
C TYR A 192 -18.47 -10.18 -2.16
N LEU A 193 -18.60 -10.80 -0.98
CA LEU A 193 -17.55 -11.62 -0.40
C LEU A 193 -17.74 -13.09 -0.80
N PRO A 194 -16.76 -13.73 -1.47
CA PRO A 194 -16.86 -15.14 -1.83
C PRO A 194 -16.95 -16.04 -0.60
N ARG A 195 -18.00 -16.84 -0.50
CA ARG A 195 -18.17 -17.78 0.64
C ARG A 195 -17.01 -18.75 0.78
N ARG A 196 -16.36 -19.14 -0.33
CA ARG A 196 -15.20 -20.03 -0.30
C ARG A 196 -14.02 -19.42 0.44
N VAL A 197 -13.75 -18.12 0.23
CA VAL A 197 -12.65 -17.41 0.91
C VAL A 197 -12.91 -17.34 2.42
N LEU A 198 -14.12 -16.91 2.82
CA LEU A 198 -14.51 -16.91 4.23
C LEU A 198 -14.38 -18.30 4.86
N LYS A 199 -14.81 -19.36 4.16
CA LYS A 199 -14.70 -20.73 4.64
C LYS A 199 -13.24 -21.17 4.80
N THR A 200 -12.37 -20.80 3.85
CA THR A 200 -10.93 -21.10 3.91
C THR A 200 -10.28 -20.42 5.11
N LEU A 201 -10.55 -19.11 5.32
CA LEU A 201 -9.96 -18.34 6.43
C LEU A 201 -10.49 -18.81 7.79
N LEU A 202 -11.79 -19.09 7.90
CA LEU A 202 -12.38 -19.65 9.12
C LEU A 202 -11.87 -21.07 9.40
N GLY A 203 -11.63 -21.89 8.37
CA GLY A 203 -11.01 -23.21 8.53
C GLY A 203 -9.60 -23.11 9.08
N ARG A 204 -8.79 -22.16 8.59
CA ARG A 204 -7.47 -21.86 9.16
C ARG A 204 -7.58 -21.49 10.65
N TYR A 205 -8.51 -20.62 11.01
CA TYR A 205 -8.73 -20.23 12.41
C TYR A 205 -9.09 -21.41 13.32
N GLU A 206 -9.89 -22.37 12.82
CA GLU A 206 -10.28 -23.57 13.58
C GLU A 206 -9.15 -24.58 13.73
N GLU A 207 -8.27 -24.68 12.73
CA GLU A 207 -7.16 -25.65 12.68
C GLU A 207 -5.86 -25.12 13.32
N GLU A 208 -5.69 -23.79 13.37
CA GLU A 208 -4.47 -23.18 13.86
C GLU A 208 -4.41 -23.27 15.39
N THR A 209 -3.37 -23.92 15.89
CA THR A 209 -3.07 -23.97 17.33
C THR A 209 -2.19 -22.79 17.70
N ALA A 210 -2.25 -22.35 18.96
CA ALA A 210 -1.38 -21.31 19.46
C ALA A 210 0.10 -21.65 19.14
N PRO A 211 0.86 -20.70 18.58
CA PRO A 211 2.27 -20.93 18.27
C PRO A 211 3.03 -21.31 19.53
N THR A 212 3.98 -22.22 19.39
CA THR A 212 4.85 -22.67 20.50
C THR A 212 5.86 -21.61 20.90
N GLU A 213 6.17 -20.68 20.00
CA GLU A 213 7.05 -19.54 20.23
C GLU A 213 6.21 -18.27 20.38
N THR A 214 6.68 -17.36 21.26
CA THR A 214 6.02 -16.05 21.41
C THR A 214 6.19 -15.25 20.12
N ARG A 215 5.08 -14.82 19.54
CA ARG A 215 5.05 -13.96 18.35
C ARG A 215 4.28 -12.69 18.68
N PHE A 216 4.78 -11.55 18.18
CA PHE A 216 4.14 -10.26 18.37
C PHE A 216 4.21 -9.44 17.08
N ARG A 217 3.07 -8.96 16.60
CA ARG A 217 2.91 -8.29 15.31
C ARG A 217 2.29 -6.89 15.43
N GLY A 218 2.13 -6.36 16.63
CA GLY A 218 1.50 -5.06 16.83
C GLY A 218 2.22 -3.94 16.11
N THR A 219 3.55 -3.94 16.12
CA THR A 219 4.41 -2.96 15.43
C THR A 219 4.25 -2.95 13.91
N MET A 220 3.74 -4.03 13.31
CA MET A 220 3.41 -4.08 11.88
C MET A 220 2.16 -3.26 11.54
N LEU A 221 1.32 -2.95 12.52
CA LEU A 221 0.14 -2.11 12.37
C LEU A 221 0.44 -0.65 12.74
N ASP A 222 1.09 -0.44 13.89
CA ASP A 222 1.49 0.87 14.39
C ASP A 222 2.68 0.73 15.35
N GLU A 223 3.87 1.09 14.88
CA GLU A 223 5.10 1.02 15.66
C GLU A 223 5.04 1.86 16.93
N ASN A 224 4.46 3.06 16.86
CA ASN A 224 4.42 3.98 17.99
C ASN A 224 3.45 3.52 19.08
N THR A 225 2.26 3.09 18.68
CA THR A 225 1.23 2.64 19.63
C THR A 225 1.64 1.35 20.34
N PHE A 226 2.27 0.42 19.61
CA PHE A 226 2.67 -0.88 20.13
C PHE A 226 4.11 -0.94 20.66
N ARG A 227 4.80 0.20 20.76
CA ARG A 227 6.16 0.28 21.32
C ARG A 227 6.24 -0.23 22.75
N VAL A 228 5.24 0.06 23.59
CA VAL A 228 5.16 -0.37 24.97
C VAL A 228 5.21 -1.90 25.11
N ASP A 229 4.62 -2.63 24.15
CA ASP A 229 4.61 -4.11 24.16
C ASP A 229 6.02 -4.67 24.01
N VAL A 230 6.86 -4.01 23.22
CA VAL A 230 8.26 -4.41 22.98
C VAL A 230 9.16 -3.92 24.10
N GLU A 231 9.12 -2.62 24.42
CA GLU A 231 10.06 -1.98 25.35
C GLU A 231 9.78 -2.31 26.83
N GLU A 232 8.50 -2.35 27.24
CA GLU A 232 8.11 -2.55 28.62
C GLU A 232 7.68 -4.00 28.93
N TRP A 233 6.96 -4.64 28.02
CA TRP A 233 6.48 -6.01 28.19
C TRP A 233 7.42 -7.06 27.62
N GLY A 234 8.45 -6.66 26.87
CA GLY A 234 9.52 -7.52 26.37
C GLY A 234 9.06 -8.52 25.30
N LEU A 235 8.00 -8.20 24.54
CA LEU A 235 7.55 -9.07 23.45
C LEU A 235 8.51 -8.99 22.26
N PRO A 236 8.81 -10.11 21.58
CA PRO A 236 9.70 -10.12 20.43
C PRO A 236 9.03 -9.46 19.23
N ASP A 237 9.62 -8.39 18.70
CA ASP A 237 9.12 -7.64 17.55
C ASP A 237 9.33 -8.43 16.25
N GLU A 238 8.25 -8.89 15.65
CA GLU A 238 8.30 -9.65 14.39
C GLU A 238 8.68 -8.75 13.19
N ARG A 239 8.40 -7.44 13.24
CA ARG A 239 8.85 -6.46 12.24
C ARG A 239 10.37 -6.36 12.20
N ALA A 240 11.03 -6.30 13.36
CA ALA A 240 12.49 -6.28 13.46
C ALA A 240 13.16 -7.57 12.97
N ALA A 241 12.41 -8.67 12.90
CA ALA A 241 12.90 -9.96 12.42
C ALA A 241 12.78 -10.11 10.89
N THR A 242 12.13 -9.21 10.17
CA THR A 242 12.01 -9.28 8.71
C THR A 242 13.39 -9.10 8.05
N PRO A 243 13.66 -9.79 6.92
CA PRO A 243 14.94 -9.65 6.20
C PRO A 243 15.21 -8.20 5.79
N GLU A 244 14.17 -7.44 5.50
CA GLU A 244 14.20 -6.04 5.09
C GLU A 244 14.61 -5.13 6.25
N ALA A 245 14.05 -5.34 7.44
CA ALA A 245 14.41 -4.58 8.64
C ALA A 245 15.88 -4.79 9.02
N ARG A 246 16.40 -6.03 8.92
CA ARG A 246 17.82 -6.34 9.15
C ARG A 246 18.73 -5.61 8.18
N ARG A 247 18.37 -5.53 6.89
CA ARG A 247 19.14 -4.76 5.88
C ARG A 247 19.16 -3.26 6.18
N SER A 248 18.11 -2.72 6.80
CA SER A 248 18.05 -1.30 7.16
C SER A 248 18.95 -0.96 8.35
N GLU A 249 19.07 -1.85 9.33
CA GLU A 249 19.97 -1.67 10.47
C GLU A 249 21.44 -1.78 10.06
N GLU A 250 21.79 -2.72 9.18
CA GLU A 250 23.14 -2.87 8.63
C GLU A 250 23.61 -1.65 7.82
N LYS A 251 22.70 -0.89 7.20
CA LYS A 251 23.02 0.33 6.44
C LYS A 251 23.13 1.59 7.30
N LYS A 252 22.62 1.57 8.54
CA LYS A 252 22.68 2.71 9.49
C LYS A 252 23.90 2.65 10.44
N GLY A 253 24.64 1.55 10.48
CA GLY A 253 25.87 1.35 11.26
C GLY A 253 27.11 1.52 10.39
#